data_153aa2db1498a2b8312e61cfb6dacca5
#
_entry.id   153aa2db1498a2b8312e61cfb6dacca5
#
_cell.length_a   1.000
_cell.length_b   1.000
_cell.length_c   1.000
_cell.angle_alpha   90.00
_cell.angle_beta   90.00
_cell.angle_gamma   90.00
#
_symmetry.space_group_name_H-M   'P 1'
#
loop_
_entity.id
_entity.type
_entity.pdbx_description
1 polymer ?
#
loop_
_entity_poly.entity_id
_entity_poly.type
_entity_poly.pdbx_seq_one_letter_code
_entity_poly.pdbx_strand_id
1 'polypeptide(L)'
;MGDNSEKRKALDAAMSQIEKQFGKGSVMKLGEYKAMEIEAIPTGALGLDIALGIGGVPRGRIIEVYGPESSGKTTLALHIVSEAQKMGGEAAFIDAEHALDPVYAKKIGVDIDNLIVSQPDTGEQALEITEALVRSGALDVIVVDSVAALVPKAEIDGDMGDSHMGLQARLMSQALRKLAGAVNKTKTVIIFINQLREKIGVMFGNPETTTGGRALKFYASVRMDIRKIENIKQNGEVVGNRARVKVVKNKVAPPFREAEFDIVYGQGISKAGNILDMAVNLDIIEKAGSWFSYNGAKIGQGRENVKQYLIDNPEVMEEVEKKVRDNFAKAFENLLDEDTEKNEEVDSDEE
;
A
#
# COMPACT_ATOMS: atom_id res chain seq x y z
N MET A 1 31.34 38.51 7.63
CA MET A 1 30.02 38.58 6.95
C MET A 1 30.06 38.55 5.39
N GLY A 2 31.21 38.80 4.70
CA GLY A 2 31.32 38.79 3.26
C GLY A 2 31.27 37.42 2.59
N ASP A 3 31.84 36.40 3.20
CA ASP A 3 32.01 35.05 2.63
C ASP A 3 30.67 34.29 2.33
N ASN A 4 29.65 34.51 3.13
CA ASN A 4 28.36 33.81 2.98
C ASN A 4 27.50 34.38 1.82
N SER A 5 27.65 35.65 1.50
CA SER A 5 26.96 36.31 0.36
C SER A 5 27.53 35.85 -0.99
N GLU A 6 28.85 35.70 -1.09
CA GLU A 6 29.52 35.24 -2.31
C GLU A 6 29.22 33.74 -2.56
N LYS A 7 29.22 32.93 -1.54
CA LYS A 7 28.82 31.52 -1.62
C LYS A 7 27.38 31.35 -2.09
N ARG A 8 26.44 32.15 -1.60
CA ARG A 8 25.04 32.15 -2.07
C ARG A 8 24.91 32.53 -3.52
N LYS A 9 25.59 33.60 -3.97
CA LYS A 9 25.59 34.02 -5.41
C LYS A 9 26.15 32.92 -6.31
N ALA A 10 27.23 32.28 -5.91
CA ALA A 10 27.81 31.15 -6.64
C ALA A 10 26.87 29.95 -6.72
N LEU A 11 26.14 29.64 -5.65
CA LEU A 11 25.14 28.56 -5.61
C LEU A 11 23.95 28.88 -6.54
N ASP A 12 23.40 30.09 -6.48
CA ASP A 12 22.28 30.50 -7.35
C ASP A 12 22.68 30.50 -8.84
N ALA A 13 23.92 30.88 -9.17
CA ALA A 13 24.46 30.76 -10.51
C ALA A 13 24.57 29.30 -10.98
N ALA A 14 25.06 28.39 -10.10
CA ALA A 14 25.14 26.98 -10.39
C ALA A 14 23.75 26.35 -10.57
N MET A 15 22.78 26.69 -9.71
CA MET A 15 21.40 26.23 -9.86
C MET A 15 20.79 26.67 -11.19
N SER A 16 20.96 27.94 -11.58
CA SER A 16 20.50 28.45 -12.86
C SER A 16 21.15 27.75 -14.06
N GLN A 17 22.43 27.38 -13.96
CA GLN A 17 23.13 26.63 -15.00
C GLN A 17 22.59 25.21 -15.13
N ILE A 18 22.34 24.53 -14.00
CA ILE A 18 21.76 23.20 -13.95
C ILE A 18 20.35 23.21 -14.59
N GLU A 19 19.51 24.20 -14.24
CA GLU A 19 18.18 24.31 -14.84
C GLU A 19 18.20 24.54 -16.33
N LYS A 20 19.17 25.32 -16.83
CA LYS A 20 19.36 25.52 -18.28
C LYS A 20 19.79 24.25 -19.00
N GLN A 21 20.61 23.43 -18.37
CA GLN A 21 21.15 22.20 -18.95
C GLN A 21 20.18 21.01 -18.84
N PHE A 22 19.49 20.85 -17.73
CA PHE A 22 18.67 19.67 -17.41
C PHE A 22 17.16 19.94 -17.36
N GLY A 23 16.75 21.20 -17.52
CA GLY A 23 15.36 21.62 -17.48
C GLY A 23 14.96 22.25 -16.13
N LYS A 24 13.91 23.07 -16.17
CA LYS A 24 13.37 23.75 -14.99
C LYS A 24 12.89 22.74 -13.95
N GLY A 25 13.27 22.93 -12.69
CA GLY A 25 12.93 22.03 -11.58
C GLY A 25 13.88 20.84 -11.43
N SER A 26 15.01 20.78 -12.18
CA SER A 26 16.04 19.77 -12.01
C SER A 26 16.82 19.91 -10.70
N VAL A 27 16.82 21.10 -10.11
CA VAL A 27 17.36 21.42 -8.79
C VAL A 27 16.43 22.44 -8.12
N MET A 28 16.21 22.28 -6.79
CA MET A 28 15.37 23.19 -6.02
C MET A 28 15.77 23.19 -4.55
N LYS A 29 15.44 24.24 -3.82
CA LYS A 29 15.58 24.25 -2.36
C LYS A 29 14.38 23.55 -1.74
N LEU A 30 14.62 22.68 -0.76
CA LEU A 30 13.56 21.86 -0.15
C LEU A 30 12.45 22.73 0.48
N GLY A 31 12.78 23.89 1.05
CA GLY A 31 11.78 24.83 1.61
C GLY A 31 10.94 25.58 0.57
N GLU A 32 11.39 25.62 -0.71
CA GLU A 32 10.60 26.14 -1.83
C GLU A 32 9.72 25.07 -2.46
N TYR A 33 9.99 23.81 -2.13
CA TYR A 33 9.13 22.67 -2.43
C TYR A 33 7.92 22.79 -1.50
N LYS A 34 6.81 23.38 -2.00
CA LYS A 34 5.52 23.18 -1.33
C LYS A 34 5.43 21.69 -1.11
N ALA A 35 5.28 21.24 0.15
CA ALA A 35 5.04 19.84 0.44
C ALA A 35 3.92 19.38 -0.49
N MET A 36 4.29 18.74 -1.60
CA MET A 36 3.27 18.20 -2.51
C MET A 36 2.56 17.16 -1.67
N GLU A 37 1.30 17.41 -1.37
CA GLU A 37 0.43 16.38 -0.80
C GLU A 37 0.61 15.16 -1.68
N ILE A 38 1.13 14.09 -1.07
CA ILE A 38 1.34 12.84 -1.81
C ILE A 38 -0.05 12.26 -2.01
N GLU A 39 -0.53 12.31 -3.23
CA GLU A 39 -1.78 11.69 -3.61
C GLU A 39 -1.72 10.19 -3.30
N ALA A 40 -2.82 9.65 -2.80
CA ALA A 40 -2.93 8.25 -2.42
C ALA A 40 -4.16 7.59 -3.07
N ILE A 41 -4.08 6.28 -3.26
CA ILE A 41 -5.22 5.43 -3.62
C ILE A 41 -5.64 4.69 -2.36
N PRO A 42 -6.91 4.80 -1.90
CA PRO A 42 -7.40 4.07 -0.74
C PRO A 42 -7.23 2.56 -0.88
N THR A 43 -7.08 1.87 0.24
CA THR A 43 -6.90 0.41 0.25
C THR A 43 -8.22 -0.37 0.32
N GLY A 44 -9.34 0.33 0.55
CA GLY A 44 -10.63 -0.29 0.86
C GLY A 44 -10.75 -0.72 2.33
N ALA A 45 -9.69 -0.58 3.12
CA ALA A 45 -9.69 -0.80 4.56
C ALA A 45 -9.30 0.49 5.28
N LEU A 46 -10.27 1.19 5.86
CA LEU A 46 -10.10 2.49 6.50
C LEU A 46 -8.97 2.51 7.55
N GLY A 47 -8.90 1.45 8.38
CA GLY A 47 -7.83 1.32 9.37
C GLY A 47 -6.44 1.23 8.74
N LEU A 48 -6.32 0.59 7.56
CA LEU A 48 -5.04 0.51 6.84
C LEU A 48 -4.70 1.84 6.17
N ASP A 49 -5.68 2.55 5.61
CA ASP A 49 -5.49 3.91 5.06
C ASP A 49 -4.90 4.85 6.10
N ILE A 50 -5.40 4.76 7.32
CA ILE A 50 -4.91 5.51 8.49
C ILE A 50 -3.51 5.05 8.90
N ALA A 51 -3.26 3.74 8.95
CA ALA A 51 -1.94 3.20 9.29
C ALA A 51 -0.85 3.61 8.28
N LEU A 52 -1.23 3.80 7.02
CA LEU A 52 -0.36 4.32 5.96
C LEU A 52 -0.07 5.82 6.10
N GLY A 53 -0.89 6.57 6.84
CA GLY A 53 -0.65 7.96 7.25
C GLY A 53 -0.99 9.01 6.19
N ILE A 54 -1.35 8.61 4.97
CA ILE A 54 -1.70 9.51 3.85
C ILE A 54 -3.05 9.13 3.20
N GLY A 55 -3.84 8.28 3.86
CA GLY A 55 -5.15 7.86 3.37
C GLY A 55 -5.14 6.75 2.32
N GLY A 56 -4.03 6.05 2.13
CA GLY A 56 -3.92 4.93 1.18
C GLY A 56 -2.49 4.66 0.72
N VAL A 57 -2.35 3.95 -0.40
CA VAL A 57 -1.04 3.69 -1.02
C VAL A 57 -0.57 4.90 -1.86
N PRO A 58 0.69 5.35 -1.71
CA PRO A 58 1.20 6.55 -2.36
C PRO A 58 1.31 6.40 -3.88
N ARG A 59 0.78 7.37 -4.63
CA ARG A 59 0.96 7.45 -6.09
C ARG A 59 2.43 7.67 -6.46
N GLY A 60 2.82 7.12 -7.59
CA GLY A 60 4.19 7.23 -8.08
C GLY A 60 5.21 6.42 -7.30
N ARG A 61 4.79 5.35 -6.62
CA ARG A 61 5.63 4.52 -5.75
C ARG A 61 5.47 3.03 -6.00
N ILE A 62 6.52 2.30 -5.63
CA ILE A 62 6.53 0.85 -5.60
C ILE A 62 6.15 0.40 -4.20
N ILE A 63 5.19 -0.52 -4.12
CA ILE A 63 4.65 -1.10 -2.90
C ILE A 63 4.93 -2.60 -2.90
N GLU A 64 5.30 -3.17 -1.77
CA GLU A 64 5.38 -4.62 -1.57
C GLU A 64 4.34 -5.06 -0.55
N VAL A 65 3.47 -6.00 -0.94
CA VAL A 65 2.54 -6.70 -0.05
C VAL A 65 3.00 -8.14 0.07
N TYR A 66 3.34 -8.58 1.26
CA TYR A 66 3.86 -9.94 1.46
C TYR A 66 3.28 -10.58 2.72
N GLY A 67 3.33 -11.89 2.76
CA GLY A 67 2.81 -12.68 3.87
C GLY A 67 2.67 -14.16 3.52
N PRO A 68 2.23 -14.98 4.46
CA PRO A 68 1.94 -16.39 4.24
C PRO A 68 0.90 -16.61 3.14
N GLU A 69 0.79 -17.83 2.66
CA GLU A 69 -0.30 -18.24 1.78
C GLU A 69 -1.66 -18.01 2.44
N SER A 70 -2.68 -17.69 1.63
CA SER A 70 -4.06 -17.45 2.09
C SER A 70 -4.21 -16.34 3.15
N SER A 71 -3.25 -15.43 3.28
CA SER A 71 -3.31 -14.29 4.22
C SER A 71 -4.14 -13.11 3.73
N GLY A 72 -4.55 -13.08 2.43
CA GLY A 72 -5.34 -12.00 1.84
C GLY A 72 -4.57 -10.99 1.00
N LYS A 73 -3.34 -11.32 0.54
CA LYS A 73 -2.50 -10.45 -0.30
C LYS A 73 -3.20 -10.00 -1.57
N THR A 74 -3.66 -10.96 -2.38
CA THR A 74 -4.37 -10.72 -3.64
C THR A 74 -5.70 -9.99 -3.39
N THR A 75 -6.43 -10.35 -2.32
CA THR A 75 -7.64 -9.65 -1.90
C THR A 75 -7.40 -8.17 -1.65
N LEU A 76 -6.35 -7.84 -0.87
CA LEU A 76 -5.99 -6.44 -0.59
C LEU A 76 -5.61 -5.69 -1.88
N ALA A 77 -4.82 -6.31 -2.76
CA ALA A 77 -4.43 -5.71 -4.04
C ALA A 77 -5.65 -5.45 -4.94
N LEU A 78 -6.61 -6.39 -5.02
CA LEU A 78 -7.84 -6.22 -5.78
C LEU A 78 -8.74 -5.12 -5.21
N HIS A 79 -8.78 -4.93 -3.89
CA HIS A 79 -9.47 -3.78 -3.29
C HIS A 79 -8.82 -2.46 -3.70
N ILE A 80 -7.49 -2.36 -3.69
CA ILE A 80 -6.77 -1.15 -4.15
C ILE A 80 -7.08 -0.88 -5.64
N VAL A 81 -7.13 -1.91 -6.49
CA VAL A 81 -7.54 -1.80 -7.89
C VAL A 81 -8.97 -1.25 -7.98
N SER A 82 -9.91 -1.82 -7.23
CA SER A 82 -11.30 -1.36 -7.19
C SER A 82 -11.42 0.11 -6.76
N GLU A 83 -10.67 0.52 -5.73
CA GLU A 83 -10.67 1.91 -5.28
C GLU A 83 -10.05 2.86 -6.33
N ALA A 84 -8.98 2.45 -7.03
CA ALA A 84 -8.43 3.22 -8.14
C ALA A 84 -9.46 3.44 -9.26
N GLN A 85 -10.18 2.38 -9.66
CA GLN A 85 -11.21 2.47 -10.69
C GLN A 85 -12.40 3.33 -10.24
N LYS A 86 -12.83 3.27 -8.97
CA LYS A 86 -13.87 4.17 -8.42
C LYS A 86 -13.47 5.65 -8.46
N MET A 87 -12.18 5.94 -8.40
CA MET A 87 -11.65 7.30 -8.59
C MET A 87 -11.55 7.71 -10.07
N GLY A 88 -11.99 6.88 -11.01
CA GLY A 88 -11.90 7.09 -12.45
C GLY A 88 -10.54 6.73 -13.04
N GLY A 89 -9.71 5.98 -12.30
CA GLY A 89 -8.38 5.55 -12.75
C GLY A 89 -8.40 4.23 -13.50
N GLU A 90 -7.34 3.98 -14.24
CA GLU A 90 -7.10 2.78 -15.03
C GLU A 90 -6.18 1.81 -14.29
N ALA A 91 -6.42 0.51 -14.44
CA ALA A 91 -5.69 -0.52 -13.72
C ALA A 91 -5.23 -1.68 -14.60
N ALA A 92 -4.11 -2.29 -14.23
CA ALA A 92 -3.64 -3.54 -14.84
C ALA A 92 -3.25 -4.57 -13.78
N PHE A 93 -3.42 -5.84 -14.14
CA PHE A 93 -3.07 -7.00 -13.33
C PHE A 93 -2.17 -7.95 -14.13
N ILE A 94 -0.94 -8.12 -13.68
CA ILE A 94 0.04 -9.05 -14.25
C ILE A 94 -0.05 -10.33 -13.44
N ASP A 95 -0.82 -11.29 -13.96
CA ASP A 95 -1.13 -12.57 -13.32
C ASP A 95 -0.10 -13.63 -13.71
N ALA A 96 1.06 -13.60 -13.04
CA ALA A 96 2.12 -14.59 -13.27
C ALA A 96 1.85 -15.95 -12.59
N GLU A 97 0.89 -16.02 -11.67
CA GLU A 97 0.44 -17.29 -11.05
C GLU A 97 -0.70 -17.96 -11.83
N HIS A 98 -1.29 -17.28 -12.82
CA HIS A 98 -2.46 -17.73 -13.59
C HIS A 98 -3.66 -18.12 -12.69
N ALA A 99 -3.87 -17.35 -11.62
CA ALA A 99 -4.80 -17.67 -10.55
C ALA A 99 -5.87 -16.59 -10.30
N LEU A 100 -5.92 -15.55 -11.13
CA LEU A 100 -6.91 -14.48 -11.00
C LEU A 100 -8.33 -15.02 -11.29
N ASP A 101 -9.19 -14.97 -10.28
CA ASP A 101 -10.62 -15.29 -10.42
C ASP A 101 -11.43 -14.03 -10.75
N PRO A 102 -11.96 -13.90 -11.99
CA PRO A 102 -12.75 -12.74 -12.40
C PRO A 102 -14.07 -12.62 -11.64
N VAL A 103 -14.66 -13.74 -11.21
CA VAL A 103 -15.90 -13.73 -10.41
C VAL A 103 -15.65 -13.12 -9.03
N TYR A 104 -14.53 -13.50 -8.42
CA TYR A 104 -14.13 -12.95 -7.13
C TYR A 104 -13.74 -11.47 -7.26
N ALA A 105 -12.95 -11.09 -8.27
CA ALA A 105 -12.59 -9.70 -8.54
C ALA A 105 -13.85 -8.82 -8.70
N LYS A 106 -14.85 -9.26 -9.46
CA LYS A 106 -16.12 -8.56 -9.63
C LYS A 106 -16.89 -8.39 -8.31
N LYS A 107 -16.89 -9.41 -7.45
CA LYS A 107 -17.54 -9.34 -6.13
C LYS A 107 -16.87 -8.35 -5.18
N ILE A 108 -15.56 -8.16 -5.29
CA ILE A 108 -14.79 -7.15 -4.56
C ILE A 108 -15.14 -5.73 -5.05
N GLY A 109 -15.66 -5.61 -6.26
CA GLY A 109 -16.04 -4.34 -6.87
C GLY A 109 -15.08 -3.88 -7.97
N VAL A 110 -14.21 -4.77 -8.45
CA VAL A 110 -13.35 -4.48 -9.61
C VAL A 110 -14.23 -4.47 -10.88
N ASP A 111 -14.08 -3.41 -11.66
CA ASP A 111 -14.61 -3.36 -13.02
C ASP A 111 -13.73 -4.25 -13.93
N ILE A 112 -14.19 -5.49 -14.10
CA ILE A 112 -13.44 -6.50 -14.85
C ILE A 112 -13.46 -6.26 -16.37
N ASP A 113 -14.43 -5.51 -16.88
CA ASP A 113 -14.54 -5.19 -18.30
C ASP A 113 -13.48 -4.18 -18.74
N ASN A 114 -13.00 -3.34 -17.80
CA ASN A 114 -11.96 -2.34 -18.02
C ASN A 114 -10.62 -2.69 -17.36
N LEU A 115 -10.50 -3.83 -16.66
CA LEU A 115 -9.24 -4.28 -16.09
C LEU A 115 -8.33 -4.89 -17.17
N ILE A 116 -7.15 -4.31 -17.37
CA ILE A 116 -6.13 -4.88 -18.26
C ILE A 116 -5.48 -6.07 -17.56
N VAL A 117 -5.51 -7.25 -18.15
CA VAL A 117 -4.90 -8.48 -17.61
C VAL A 117 -3.84 -9.00 -18.56
N SER A 118 -2.67 -9.37 -18.02
CA SER A 118 -1.60 -10.06 -18.74
C SER A 118 -1.18 -11.30 -17.99
N GLN A 119 -1.01 -12.40 -18.70
CA GLN A 119 -0.54 -13.68 -18.14
C GLN A 119 0.76 -14.08 -18.84
N PRO A 120 1.91 -13.55 -18.37
CA PRO A 120 3.21 -13.78 -19.00
C PRO A 120 3.76 -15.17 -18.68
N ASP A 121 4.51 -15.75 -19.64
CA ASP A 121 5.16 -17.06 -19.47
C ASP A 121 6.49 -16.97 -18.72
N THR A 122 7.16 -15.82 -18.71
CA THR A 122 8.48 -15.62 -18.08
C THR A 122 8.53 -14.36 -17.24
N GLY A 123 9.45 -14.32 -16.27
CA GLY A 123 9.69 -13.14 -15.44
C GLY A 123 10.14 -11.93 -16.24
N GLU A 124 10.95 -12.12 -17.28
CA GLU A 124 11.38 -11.07 -18.20
C GLU A 124 10.17 -10.44 -18.90
N GLN A 125 9.29 -11.28 -19.48
CA GLN A 125 8.09 -10.83 -20.17
C GLN A 125 7.16 -10.05 -19.22
N ALA A 126 6.92 -10.56 -18.00
CA ALA A 126 6.11 -9.88 -16.99
C ALA A 126 6.63 -8.48 -16.67
N LEU A 127 7.93 -8.34 -16.47
CA LEU A 127 8.55 -7.07 -16.08
C LEU A 127 8.70 -6.10 -17.26
N GLU A 128 8.90 -6.59 -18.49
CA GLU A 128 8.88 -5.78 -19.71
C GLU A 128 7.50 -5.23 -20.01
N ILE A 129 6.44 -6.05 -19.88
CA ILE A 129 5.06 -5.61 -20.00
C ILE A 129 4.75 -4.55 -18.93
N THR A 130 5.14 -4.81 -17.68
CA THR A 130 4.98 -3.85 -16.58
C THR A 130 5.69 -2.53 -16.89
N GLU A 131 6.94 -2.56 -17.41
CA GLU A 131 7.69 -1.36 -17.79
C GLU A 131 6.98 -0.58 -18.91
N ALA A 132 6.49 -1.27 -19.95
CA ALA A 132 5.77 -0.67 -21.06
C ALA A 132 4.48 0.03 -20.60
N LEU A 133 3.71 -0.65 -19.73
CA LEU A 133 2.47 -0.11 -19.16
C LEU A 133 2.74 1.12 -18.29
N VAL A 134 3.76 1.11 -17.42
CA VAL A 134 4.18 2.28 -16.63
C VAL A 134 4.56 3.45 -17.52
N ARG A 135 5.38 3.19 -18.57
CA ARG A 135 5.85 4.23 -19.47
C ARG A 135 4.75 4.88 -20.30
N SER A 136 3.62 4.22 -20.48
CA SER A 136 2.45 4.81 -21.15
C SER A 136 1.89 6.02 -20.39
N GLY A 137 2.07 6.04 -19.07
CA GLY A 137 1.52 7.09 -18.19
C GLY A 137 0.00 7.07 -18.08
N ALA A 138 -0.66 6.03 -18.60
CA ALA A 138 -2.12 5.94 -18.64
C ALA A 138 -2.71 5.15 -17.45
N LEU A 139 -1.88 4.46 -16.67
CA LEU A 139 -2.34 3.60 -15.59
C LEU A 139 -2.07 4.20 -14.21
N ASP A 140 -3.07 4.12 -13.34
CA ASP A 140 -3.00 4.54 -11.94
C ASP A 140 -2.39 3.46 -11.05
N VAL A 141 -2.74 2.19 -11.30
CA VAL A 141 -2.26 1.05 -10.52
C VAL A 141 -1.94 -0.15 -11.39
N ILE A 142 -0.83 -0.81 -11.09
CA ILE A 142 -0.44 -2.10 -11.70
C ILE A 142 -0.13 -3.06 -10.56
N VAL A 143 -0.78 -4.22 -10.57
CA VAL A 143 -0.50 -5.33 -9.65
C VAL A 143 0.33 -6.38 -10.37
N VAL A 144 1.37 -6.89 -9.71
CA VAL A 144 2.18 -8.05 -10.18
C VAL A 144 2.02 -9.16 -9.16
N ASP A 145 1.29 -10.20 -9.51
CA ASP A 145 0.98 -11.35 -8.65
C ASP A 145 1.56 -12.64 -9.25
N SER A 146 2.59 -13.22 -8.71
CA SER A 146 3.42 -12.74 -7.62
C SER A 146 4.90 -12.75 -8.03
N VAL A 147 5.75 -12.06 -7.24
CA VAL A 147 7.21 -12.08 -7.44
C VAL A 147 7.77 -13.52 -7.44
N ALA A 148 7.17 -14.41 -6.63
CA ALA A 148 7.58 -15.82 -6.56
C ALA A 148 7.42 -16.56 -7.89
N ALA A 149 6.46 -16.15 -8.72
CA ALA A 149 6.17 -16.76 -10.02
C ALA A 149 6.95 -16.12 -11.20
N LEU A 150 7.73 -15.05 -10.93
CA LEU A 150 8.59 -14.44 -11.95
C LEU A 150 9.82 -15.29 -12.21
N VAL A 151 9.64 -16.41 -12.91
CA VAL A 151 10.71 -17.36 -13.26
C VAL A 151 11.50 -16.80 -14.44
N PRO A 152 12.84 -16.69 -14.33
CA PRO A 152 13.69 -16.29 -15.45
C PRO A 152 13.59 -17.27 -16.64
N LYS A 153 13.58 -16.74 -17.86
CA LYS A 153 13.52 -17.55 -19.07
C LYS A 153 14.61 -18.63 -19.12
N ALA A 154 15.83 -18.28 -18.71
CA ALA A 154 16.94 -19.23 -18.68
C ALA A 154 16.73 -20.42 -17.71
N GLU A 155 15.87 -20.24 -16.69
CA GLU A 155 15.48 -21.31 -15.78
C GLU A 155 14.40 -22.21 -16.40
N ILE A 156 13.49 -21.62 -17.19
CA ILE A 156 12.44 -22.35 -17.92
C ILE A 156 13.02 -23.18 -19.05
N ASP A 157 14.00 -22.62 -19.79
CA ASP A 157 14.66 -23.28 -20.93
C ASP A 157 15.73 -24.30 -20.50
N GLY A 158 16.12 -24.33 -19.21
CA GLY A 158 17.12 -25.24 -18.65
C GLY A 158 16.58 -26.63 -18.36
N ASP A 159 17.49 -27.58 -18.14
CA ASP A 159 17.13 -28.94 -17.77
C ASP A 159 16.73 -29.06 -16.28
N MET A 160 15.90 -30.06 -15.97
CA MET A 160 15.51 -30.34 -14.58
C MET A 160 16.75 -30.73 -13.75
N GLY A 161 17.01 -29.93 -12.70
CA GLY A 161 18.16 -30.11 -11.80
C GLY A 161 19.30 -29.12 -12.03
N ASP A 162 19.23 -28.30 -13.06
CA ASP A 162 20.18 -27.21 -13.27
C ASP A 162 20.14 -26.18 -12.16
N SER A 163 21.32 -25.63 -11.81
CA SER A 163 21.41 -24.61 -10.76
C SER A 163 21.29 -23.20 -11.35
N HIS A 164 20.16 -22.54 -11.09
CA HIS A 164 19.88 -21.18 -11.54
C HIS A 164 19.93 -20.14 -10.41
N MET A 165 20.84 -20.34 -9.44
CA MET A 165 20.94 -19.50 -8.24
C MET A 165 21.13 -18.02 -8.59
N GLY A 166 20.24 -17.18 -8.05
CA GLY A 166 20.33 -15.73 -8.10
C GLY A 166 19.87 -15.08 -9.41
N LEU A 167 19.41 -15.83 -10.43
CA LEU A 167 18.91 -15.25 -11.67
C LEU A 167 17.68 -14.37 -11.43
N GLN A 168 16.69 -14.83 -10.67
CA GLN A 168 15.51 -14.05 -10.30
C GLN A 168 15.89 -12.76 -9.57
N ALA A 169 16.85 -12.81 -8.64
CA ALA A 169 17.29 -11.63 -7.91
C ALA A 169 17.99 -10.60 -8.81
N ARG A 170 18.74 -11.04 -9.83
CA ARG A 170 19.35 -10.16 -10.85
C ARG A 170 18.30 -9.53 -11.73
N LEU A 171 17.32 -10.30 -12.21
CA LEU A 171 16.18 -9.84 -13.01
C LEU A 171 15.40 -8.77 -12.26
N MET A 172 15.00 -9.03 -11.01
CA MET A 172 14.34 -8.06 -10.16
C MET A 172 15.15 -6.79 -9.93
N SER A 173 16.46 -6.92 -9.68
CA SER A 173 17.34 -5.75 -9.49
C SER A 173 17.43 -4.89 -10.75
N GLN A 174 17.46 -5.48 -11.94
CA GLN A 174 17.50 -4.77 -13.21
C GLN A 174 16.16 -4.05 -13.48
N ALA A 175 15.05 -4.76 -13.32
CA ALA A 175 13.72 -4.22 -13.56
C ALA A 175 13.40 -3.05 -12.61
N LEU A 176 13.64 -3.22 -11.31
CA LEU A 176 13.34 -2.19 -10.32
C LEU A 176 14.14 -0.90 -10.52
N ARG A 177 15.39 -0.98 -11.02
CA ARG A 177 16.17 0.22 -11.41
C ARG A 177 15.49 1.01 -12.52
N LYS A 178 14.90 0.33 -13.52
CA LYS A 178 14.20 0.97 -14.62
C LYS A 178 12.84 1.52 -14.18
N LEU A 179 12.08 0.72 -13.41
CA LEU A 179 10.73 1.05 -12.97
C LEU A 179 10.70 2.24 -12.01
N ALA A 180 11.63 2.33 -11.05
CA ALA A 180 11.61 3.36 -10.01
C ALA A 180 11.58 4.79 -10.56
N GLY A 181 12.36 5.08 -11.61
CA GLY A 181 12.36 6.40 -12.27
C GLY A 181 11.11 6.67 -13.07
N ALA A 182 10.57 5.64 -13.74
CA ALA A 182 9.37 5.76 -14.57
C ALA A 182 8.11 5.97 -13.70
N VAL A 183 7.94 5.15 -12.68
CA VAL A 183 6.81 5.17 -11.72
C VAL A 183 6.62 6.56 -11.09
N ASN A 184 7.71 7.18 -10.64
CA ASN A 184 7.62 8.50 -10.03
C ASN A 184 7.14 9.57 -11.03
N LYS A 185 7.56 9.49 -12.30
CA LYS A 185 7.17 10.44 -13.34
C LYS A 185 5.71 10.28 -13.75
N THR A 186 5.25 9.04 -13.90
CA THR A 186 3.89 8.71 -14.37
C THR A 186 2.85 8.73 -13.25
N LYS A 187 3.28 8.82 -11.98
CA LYS A 187 2.39 8.72 -10.81
C LYS A 187 1.67 7.39 -10.67
N THR A 188 2.09 6.37 -11.41
CA THR A 188 1.56 5.00 -11.32
C THR A 188 1.96 4.36 -10.01
N VAL A 189 1.08 3.61 -9.37
CA VAL A 189 1.40 2.73 -8.24
C VAL A 189 1.72 1.34 -8.79
N ILE A 190 2.85 0.75 -8.41
CA ILE A 190 3.10 -0.68 -8.66
C ILE A 190 3.02 -1.43 -7.35
N ILE A 191 2.16 -2.45 -7.30
CA ILE A 191 2.02 -3.36 -6.15
C ILE A 191 2.63 -4.71 -6.53
N PHE A 192 3.75 -5.05 -5.90
CA PHE A 192 4.32 -6.39 -5.98
C PHE A 192 3.77 -7.24 -4.83
N ILE A 193 3.05 -8.30 -5.17
CA ILE A 193 2.67 -9.35 -4.22
C ILE A 193 3.84 -10.31 -4.07
N ASN A 194 4.20 -10.67 -2.84
CA ASN A 194 5.33 -11.53 -2.58
C ASN A 194 5.00 -12.61 -1.55
N GLN A 195 5.69 -13.73 -1.65
CA GLN A 195 5.54 -14.86 -0.74
C GLN A 195 6.70 -14.89 0.27
N LEU A 196 6.44 -15.43 1.44
CA LEU A 196 7.46 -15.72 2.44
C LEU A 196 8.11 -17.08 2.17
N ARG A 197 9.39 -17.15 2.42
CA ARG A 197 10.20 -18.38 2.43
C ARG A 197 11.02 -18.40 3.70
N GLU A 198 11.33 -19.57 4.20
CA GLU A 198 12.19 -19.74 5.34
C GLU A 198 13.64 -19.98 4.89
N LYS A 199 14.57 -19.30 5.53
CA LYS A 199 16.00 -19.53 5.35
C LYS A 199 16.41 -20.75 6.17
N ILE A 200 16.95 -21.74 5.51
CA ILE A 200 17.50 -22.95 6.17
C ILE A 200 18.74 -22.54 6.99
N GLY A 201 18.85 -23.05 8.22
CA GLY A 201 20.04 -22.88 9.07
C GLY A 201 20.12 -21.59 9.89
N VAL A 202 19.05 -20.79 9.95
CA VAL A 202 18.96 -19.62 10.84
C VAL A 202 18.55 -20.08 12.23
N MET A 203 19.51 -20.18 13.15
CA MET A 203 19.24 -20.58 14.55
C MET A 203 18.79 -19.40 15.44
N PHE A 204 19.12 -18.16 15.08
CA PHE A 204 18.78 -16.95 15.81
C PHE A 204 18.25 -15.86 14.87
N GLY A 205 17.25 -15.10 15.33
CA GLY A 205 16.60 -14.05 14.56
C GLY A 205 15.43 -14.56 13.71
N ASN A 206 14.92 -13.72 12.80
CA ASN A 206 13.79 -14.07 11.95
C ASN A 206 14.26 -14.85 10.70
N PRO A 207 13.88 -16.13 10.54
CA PRO A 207 14.22 -16.93 9.36
C PRO A 207 13.44 -16.52 8.11
N GLU A 208 12.32 -15.82 8.25
CA GLU A 208 11.44 -15.45 7.13
C GLU A 208 12.13 -14.45 6.18
N THR A 209 11.97 -14.70 4.90
CA THR A 209 12.44 -13.79 3.85
C THR A 209 11.48 -13.82 2.66
N THR A 210 11.42 -12.71 1.91
CA THR A 210 10.65 -12.65 0.66
C THR A 210 11.47 -13.15 -0.52
N THR A 211 10.81 -13.63 -1.58
CA THR A 211 11.43 -14.08 -2.84
C THR A 211 11.95 -12.91 -3.67
N GLY A 212 12.70 -13.17 -4.74
CA GLY A 212 13.21 -12.13 -5.66
C GLY A 212 14.40 -11.32 -5.13
N GLY A 213 15.06 -11.79 -4.06
CA GLY A 213 16.28 -11.17 -3.52
C GLY A 213 16.01 -9.92 -2.64
N ARG A 214 17.02 -9.04 -2.56
CA ARG A 214 16.95 -7.86 -1.68
C ARG A 214 16.48 -6.59 -2.36
N ALA A 215 16.45 -6.51 -3.68
CA ALA A 215 16.23 -5.28 -4.41
C ALA A 215 14.87 -4.65 -4.09
N LEU A 216 13.79 -5.43 -4.08
CA LEU A 216 12.45 -4.93 -3.78
C LEU A 216 12.35 -4.31 -2.39
N LYS A 217 13.05 -4.85 -1.37
CA LYS A 217 13.11 -4.28 -0.02
C LYS A 217 13.68 -2.85 0.00
N PHE A 218 14.59 -2.52 -0.91
CA PHE A 218 15.16 -1.19 -1.03
C PHE A 218 14.30 -0.25 -1.87
N TYR A 219 13.80 -0.73 -3.03
CA TYR A 219 13.04 0.09 -3.98
C TYR A 219 11.62 0.37 -3.51
N ALA A 220 10.95 -0.56 -2.81
CA ALA A 220 9.63 -0.31 -2.25
C ALA A 220 9.63 0.88 -1.29
N SER A 221 8.70 1.80 -1.49
CA SER A 221 8.46 2.92 -0.59
C SER A 221 7.61 2.52 0.61
N VAL A 222 6.68 1.59 0.41
CA VAL A 222 5.85 0.98 1.45
C VAL A 222 5.99 -0.53 1.36
N ARG A 223 6.09 -1.19 2.52
CA ARG A 223 6.08 -2.64 2.64
C ARG A 223 5.09 -3.04 3.72
N MET A 224 4.17 -3.93 3.37
CA MET A 224 3.09 -4.41 4.22
C MET A 224 3.21 -5.91 4.43
N ASP A 225 3.32 -6.33 5.69
CA ASP A 225 3.26 -7.74 6.12
C ASP A 225 1.80 -8.04 6.49
N ILE A 226 1.12 -8.88 5.71
CA ILE A 226 -0.26 -9.27 5.95
C ILE A 226 -0.32 -10.71 6.49
N ARG A 227 -0.99 -10.88 7.63
CA ARG A 227 -1.12 -12.17 8.31
C ARG A 227 -2.54 -12.42 8.75
N LYS A 228 -2.99 -13.66 8.59
CA LYS A 228 -4.23 -14.14 9.19
C LYS A 228 -4.03 -14.31 10.69
N ILE A 229 -4.94 -13.74 11.49
CA ILE A 229 -4.93 -13.86 12.96
C ILE A 229 -5.85 -14.99 13.41
N GLU A 230 -7.11 -14.94 12.96
CA GLU A 230 -8.15 -15.87 13.38
C GLU A 230 -9.16 -16.15 12.27
N ASN A 231 -9.94 -17.22 12.44
CA ASN A 231 -11.06 -17.53 11.56
C ASN A 231 -12.34 -16.87 12.09
N ILE A 232 -13.08 -16.23 11.19
CA ILE A 232 -14.43 -15.73 11.47
C ILE A 232 -15.41 -16.89 11.23
N LYS A 233 -16.21 -17.19 12.25
CA LYS A 233 -17.22 -18.27 12.19
C LYS A 233 -18.62 -17.68 12.31
N GLN A 234 -19.53 -18.18 11.48
CA GLN A 234 -20.96 -17.90 11.55
C GLN A 234 -21.72 -19.23 11.54
N ASN A 235 -22.57 -19.45 12.53
CA ASN A 235 -23.33 -20.70 12.69
C ASN A 235 -22.46 -21.98 12.70
N GLY A 236 -21.20 -21.86 13.19
CA GLY A 236 -20.25 -22.98 13.26
C GLY A 236 -19.38 -23.16 12.01
N GLU A 237 -19.71 -22.53 10.90
CA GLU A 237 -18.92 -22.56 9.66
C GLU A 237 -17.94 -21.41 9.58
N VAL A 238 -16.77 -21.64 8.95
CA VAL A 238 -15.77 -20.60 8.71
C VAL A 238 -16.18 -19.78 7.48
N VAL A 239 -16.58 -18.53 7.68
CA VAL A 239 -17.04 -17.62 6.63
C VAL A 239 -16.00 -16.59 6.20
N GLY A 240 -14.88 -16.52 6.92
CA GLY A 240 -13.84 -15.56 6.63
C GLY A 240 -12.66 -15.67 7.58
N ASN A 241 -11.79 -14.69 7.52
CA ASN A 241 -10.70 -14.54 8.49
C ASN A 241 -10.50 -13.07 8.87
N ARG A 242 -9.93 -12.85 10.06
CA ARG A 242 -9.41 -11.57 10.47
C ARG A 242 -7.95 -11.51 10.07
N ALA A 243 -7.58 -10.49 9.32
CA ALA A 243 -6.23 -10.23 8.88
C ALA A 243 -5.63 -9.05 9.65
N ARG A 244 -4.33 -9.13 9.93
CA ARG A 244 -3.52 -8.01 10.43
C ARG A 244 -2.52 -7.62 9.36
N VAL A 245 -2.42 -6.33 9.08
CA VAL A 245 -1.40 -5.74 8.22
C VAL A 245 -0.48 -4.88 9.06
N LYS A 246 0.81 -5.20 9.02
CA LYS A 246 1.86 -4.37 9.62
C LYS A 246 2.61 -3.60 8.54
N VAL A 247 2.66 -2.29 8.65
CA VAL A 247 3.43 -1.42 7.75
C VAL A 247 4.87 -1.41 8.21
N VAL A 248 5.69 -2.35 7.71
CA VAL A 248 7.07 -2.56 8.18
C VAL A 248 8.08 -1.57 7.59
N LYS A 249 7.69 -0.88 6.52
CA LYS A 249 8.45 0.21 5.88
C LYS A 249 7.48 1.22 5.31
N ASN A 250 7.74 2.48 5.56
CA ASN A 250 7.01 3.60 4.98
C ASN A 250 7.96 4.78 4.78
N LYS A 251 8.02 5.32 3.55
CA LYS A 251 8.83 6.50 3.22
C LYS A 251 8.01 7.80 3.14
N VAL A 252 6.70 7.71 3.36
CA VAL A 252 5.79 8.85 3.23
C VAL A 252 5.09 9.21 4.55
N ALA A 253 5.21 8.34 5.56
CA ALA A 253 4.69 8.56 6.91
C ALA A 253 5.46 7.66 7.90
N PRO A 254 5.32 7.83 9.24
CA PRO A 254 5.94 6.96 10.23
C PRO A 254 5.56 5.49 10.03
N PRO A 255 6.55 4.56 9.98
CA PRO A 255 6.31 3.13 9.82
C PRO A 255 5.86 2.45 11.12
N PHE A 256 5.69 1.13 11.05
CA PHE A 256 5.37 0.18 12.13
C PHE A 256 3.96 0.28 12.73
N ARG A 257 3.07 1.04 12.08
CA ARG A 257 1.65 1.02 12.40
C ARG A 257 1.02 -0.28 11.90
N GLU A 258 -0.05 -0.69 12.59
CA GLU A 258 -0.77 -1.91 12.28
C GLU A 258 -2.26 -1.61 12.07
N ALA A 259 -2.91 -2.38 11.22
CA ALA A 259 -4.34 -2.36 11.01
C ALA A 259 -4.90 -3.78 10.97
N GLU A 260 -6.09 -3.96 11.51
CA GLU A 260 -6.81 -5.23 11.47
C GLU A 260 -8.15 -5.05 10.76
N PHE A 261 -8.53 -6.03 9.96
CA PHE A 261 -9.81 -6.04 9.28
C PHE A 261 -10.25 -7.47 8.95
N ASP A 262 -11.57 -7.62 8.77
CA ASP A 262 -12.17 -8.88 8.40
C ASP A 262 -12.15 -9.05 6.87
N ILE A 263 -11.73 -10.22 6.40
CA ILE A 263 -11.88 -10.67 5.02
C ILE A 263 -12.96 -11.75 5.02
N VAL A 264 -14.09 -11.47 4.36
CA VAL A 264 -15.20 -12.41 4.19
C VAL A 264 -15.02 -13.15 2.88
N TYR A 265 -15.07 -14.48 2.91
CA TYR A 265 -14.85 -15.30 1.72
C TYR A 265 -15.92 -15.00 0.66
N GLY A 266 -15.46 -14.78 -0.57
CA GLY A 266 -16.31 -14.42 -1.69
C GLY A 266 -16.84 -12.98 -1.69
N GLN A 267 -16.50 -12.13 -0.69
CA GLN A 267 -16.92 -10.74 -0.61
C GLN A 267 -15.76 -9.76 -0.44
N GLY A 268 -14.60 -10.23 0.08
CA GLY A 268 -13.43 -9.39 0.32
C GLY A 268 -13.44 -8.72 1.70
N ILE A 269 -12.82 -7.54 1.79
CA ILE A 269 -12.67 -6.78 3.04
C ILE A 269 -14.03 -6.21 3.47
N SER A 270 -14.42 -6.47 4.73
CA SER A 270 -15.66 -5.97 5.31
C SER A 270 -15.57 -4.46 5.61
N LYS A 271 -16.10 -3.62 4.72
CA LYS A 271 -16.11 -2.17 4.91
C LYS A 271 -16.83 -1.77 6.20
N ALA A 272 -18.04 -2.27 6.41
CA ALA A 272 -18.83 -1.96 7.61
C ALA A 272 -18.15 -2.43 8.90
N GLY A 273 -17.49 -3.62 8.88
CA GLY A 273 -16.73 -4.11 10.01
C GLY A 273 -15.53 -3.23 10.34
N ASN A 274 -14.82 -2.75 9.34
CA ASN A 274 -13.64 -1.90 9.52
C ASN A 274 -14.04 -0.50 10.04
N ILE A 275 -15.10 0.12 9.48
CA ILE A 275 -15.64 1.39 9.97
C ILE A 275 -16.10 1.26 11.43
N LEU A 276 -16.83 0.18 11.76
CA LEU A 276 -17.30 -0.07 13.13
C LEU A 276 -16.15 -0.16 14.11
N ASP A 277 -15.14 -0.98 13.81
CA ASP A 277 -13.98 -1.19 14.70
C ASP A 277 -13.23 0.14 14.93
N MET A 278 -13.04 0.95 13.89
CA MET A 278 -12.40 2.26 14.00
C MET A 278 -13.26 3.27 14.78
N ALA A 279 -14.57 3.28 14.54
CA ALA A 279 -15.49 4.18 15.24
C ALA A 279 -15.58 3.85 16.73
N VAL A 280 -15.50 2.57 17.11
CA VAL A 280 -15.44 2.16 18.52
C VAL A 280 -14.11 2.58 19.17
N ASN A 281 -13.00 2.42 18.47
CA ASN A 281 -11.68 2.82 18.98
C ASN A 281 -11.56 4.34 19.21
N LEU A 282 -12.36 5.13 18.51
CA LEU A 282 -12.40 6.60 18.63
C LEU A 282 -13.58 7.11 19.47
N ASP A 283 -14.30 6.24 20.16
CA ASP A 283 -15.50 6.57 20.93
C ASP A 283 -16.59 7.31 20.12
N ILE A 284 -16.58 7.21 18.78
CA ILE A 284 -17.63 7.72 17.89
C ILE A 284 -18.88 6.84 18.01
N ILE A 285 -18.67 5.51 18.08
CA ILE A 285 -19.70 4.54 18.47
C ILE A 285 -19.34 4.03 19.86
N GLU A 286 -20.23 4.27 20.80
CA GLU A 286 -20.08 3.85 22.18
C GLU A 286 -20.35 2.34 22.30
N LYS A 287 -19.48 1.61 23.03
CA LYS A 287 -19.65 0.19 23.32
C LYS A 287 -19.77 -0.03 24.82
N ALA A 288 -20.92 -0.51 25.26
CA ALA A 288 -21.19 -0.88 26.65
C ALA A 288 -21.54 -2.39 26.73
N GLY A 289 -20.56 -3.22 27.12
CA GLY A 289 -20.69 -4.66 27.08
C GLY A 289 -20.93 -5.17 25.65
N SER A 290 -22.07 -5.81 25.41
CA SER A 290 -22.48 -6.25 24.06
C SER A 290 -23.30 -5.25 23.28
N TRP A 291 -23.69 -4.13 23.86
CA TRP A 291 -24.51 -3.09 23.22
C TRP A 291 -23.66 -1.99 22.61
N PHE A 292 -24.11 -1.50 21.45
CA PHE A 292 -23.51 -0.41 20.74
C PHE A 292 -24.53 0.74 20.60
N SER A 293 -24.05 1.98 20.76
CA SER A 293 -24.87 3.18 20.67
C SER A 293 -24.19 4.22 19.78
N TYR A 294 -25.00 4.97 19.03
CA TYR A 294 -24.55 6.06 18.20
C TYR A 294 -25.48 7.26 18.38
N ASN A 295 -24.92 8.45 18.66
CA ASN A 295 -25.69 9.67 18.98
C ASN A 295 -26.74 9.43 20.08
N GLY A 296 -26.41 8.62 21.11
CA GLY A 296 -27.30 8.29 22.22
C GLY A 296 -28.38 7.24 21.91
N ALA A 297 -28.51 6.79 20.66
CA ALA A 297 -29.44 5.73 20.27
C ALA A 297 -28.75 4.37 20.19
N LYS A 298 -29.40 3.31 20.70
CA LYS A 298 -28.92 1.94 20.56
C LYS A 298 -29.04 1.49 19.10
N ILE A 299 -27.93 1.05 18.49
CA ILE A 299 -27.87 0.61 17.09
C ILE A 299 -27.77 -0.89 16.92
N GLY A 300 -27.50 -1.63 18.01
CA GLY A 300 -27.49 -3.09 17.97
C GLY A 300 -26.83 -3.74 19.18
N GLN A 301 -27.06 -5.05 19.33
CA GLN A 301 -26.39 -5.90 20.29
C GLN A 301 -25.50 -6.91 19.55
N GLY A 302 -24.22 -6.91 19.86
CA GLY A 302 -23.20 -7.73 19.18
C GLY A 302 -22.71 -7.11 17.88
N ARG A 303 -21.44 -7.39 17.57
CA ARG A 303 -20.71 -6.77 16.43
C ARG A 303 -21.39 -7.06 15.08
N GLU A 304 -21.86 -8.28 14.84
CA GLU A 304 -22.47 -8.66 13.56
C GLU A 304 -23.80 -7.93 13.30
N ASN A 305 -24.64 -7.76 14.33
CA ASN A 305 -25.89 -7.01 14.18
C ASN A 305 -25.65 -5.52 13.90
N VAL A 306 -24.59 -4.94 14.48
CA VAL A 306 -24.21 -3.55 14.22
C VAL A 306 -23.61 -3.39 12.82
N LYS A 307 -22.82 -4.34 12.34
CA LYS A 307 -22.37 -4.36 10.95
C LYS A 307 -23.54 -4.37 9.98
N GLN A 308 -24.54 -5.23 10.24
CA GLN A 308 -25.75 -5.29 9.42
C GLN A 308 -26.53 -3.98 9.47
N TYR A 309 -26.67 -3.40 10.66
CA TYR A 309 -27.31 -2.08 10.82
C TYR A 309 -26.62 -0.99 9.95
N LEU A 310 -25.28 -0.95 9.94
CA LEU A 310 -24.53 0.00 9.11
C LEU A 310 -24.72 -0.26 7.62
N ILE A 311 -24.81 -1.52 7.20
CA ILE A 311 -25.09 -1.90 5.81
C ILE A 311 -26.51 -1.47 5.40
N ASP A 312 -27.50 -1.65 6.26
CA ASP A 312 -28.89 -1.31 6.01
C ASP A 312 -29.15 0.22 6.10
N ASN A 313 -28.23 0.97 6.72
CA ASN A 313 -28.29 2.44 6.87
C ASN A 313 -27.03 3.11 6.31
N PRO A 314 -26.87 3.17 4.96
CA PRO A 314 -25.65 3.67 4.32
C PRO A 314 -25.33 5.13 4.68
N GLU A 315 -26.32 6.00 4.87
CA GLU A 315 -26.14 7.39 5.33
C GLU A 315 -25.48 7.47 6.72
N VAL A 316 -25.84 6.56 7.64
CA VAL A 316 -25.21 6.48 8.97
C VAL A 316 -23.78 5.97 8.83
N MET A 317 -23.57 4.97 7.95
CA MET A 317 -22.24 4.43 7.69
C MET A 317 -21.29 5.50 7.11
N GLU A 318 -21.76 6.30 6.15
CA GLU A 318 -20.99 7.41 5.55
C GLU A 318 -20.69 8.51 6.57
N GLU A 319 -21.67 8.87 7.42
CA GLU A 319 -21.47 9.85 8.48
C GLU A 319 -20.41 9.38 9.49
N VAL A 320 -20.47 8.12 9.91
CA VAL A 320 -19.50 7.52 10.83
C VAL A 320 -18.12 7.44 10.18
N GLU A 321 -18.02 7.00 8.92
CA GLU A 321 -16.76 6.96 8.18
C GLU A 321 -16.12 8.34 8.11
N LYS A 322 -16.90 9.38 7.78
CA LYS A 322 -16.43 10.76 7.73
C LYS A 322 -15.90 11.22 9.08
N LYS A 323 -16.65 10.99 10.18
CA LYS A 323 -16.18 11.35 11.53
C LYS A 323 -14.87 10.66 11.90
N VAL A 324 -14.70 9.38 11.52
CA VAL A 324 -13.46 8.66 11.71
C VAL A 324 -12.32 9.33 10.96
N ARG A 325 -12.49 9.65 9.67
CA ARG A 325 -11.48 10.31 8.83
C ARG A 325 -11.10 11.69 9.37
N ASP A 326 -12.08 12.50 9.76
CA ASP A 326 -11.87 13.85 10.29
C ASP A 326 -11.07 13.83 11.62
N ASN A 327 -11.31 12.84 12.49
CA ASN A 327 -10.54 12.69 13.73
C ASN A 327 -9.09 12.32 13.49
N PHE A 328 -8.82 11.46 12.50
CA PHE A 328 -7.44 11.10 12.15
C PHE A 328 -6.70 12.24 11.47
N ALA A 329 -7.35 13.01 10.60
CA ALA A 329 -6.74 14.18 9.98
C ALA A 329 -6.26 15.18 11.05
N LYS A 330 -7.12 15.51 12.03
CA LYS A 330 -6.77 16.38 13.16
C LYS A 330 -5.63 15.83 14.01
N ALA A 331 -5.64 14.53 14.31
CA ALA A 331 -4.58 13.90 15.09
C ALA A 331 -3.23 13.92 14.33
N PHE A 332 -3.28 13.85 13.00
CA PHE A 332 -2.08 13.93 12.16
C PHE A 332 -1.54 15.37 12.06
N GLU A 333 -2.41 16.36 11.92
CA GLU A 333 -2.05 17.78 11.96
C GLU A 333 -1.38 18.15 13.29
N ASN A 334 -1.97 17.76 14.42
CA ASN A 334 -1.40 18.03 15.75
C ASN A 334 0.01 17.42 15.94
N LEU A 335 0.26 16.21 15.38
CA LEU A 335 1.59 15.60 15.44
C LEU A 335 2.65 16.36 14.62
N LEU A 336 2.26 16.97 13.51
CA LEU A 336 3.15 17.79 12.69
C LEU A 336 3.46 19.13 13.38
N ASP A 337 2.49 19.72 14.07
CA ASP A 337 2.66 20.97 14.81
C ASP A 337 3.55 20.79 16.05
N GLU A 338 3.39 19.70 16.80
CA GLU A 338 4.26 19.38 17.96
C GLU A 338 5.74 19.15 17.57
N ASP A 339 5.98 18.57 16.39
CA ASP A 339 7.34 18.38 15.87
C ASP A 339 7.95 19.70 15.38
N THR A 340 7.14 20.65 14.94
CA THR A 340 7.58 21.99 14.52
C THR A 340 7.93 22.85 15.75
N GLU A 341 7.10 22.84 16.77
CA GLU A 341 7.34 23.60 18.02
C GLU A 341 8.60 23.10 18.77
N LYS A 342 8.82 21.78 18.82
CA LYS A 342 10.04 21.20 19.44
C LYS A 342 11.33 21.55 18.68
N ASN A 343 11.26 21.75 17.37
CA ASN A 343 12.43 22.16 16.59
C ASN A 343 12.73 23.66 16.73
N GLU A 344 11.71 24.50 16.97
CA GLU A 344 11.90 25.94 17.21
C GLU A 344 12.44 26.21 18.64
N GLU A 345 12.10 25.40 19.64
CA GLU A 345 12.66 25.51 20.99
C GLU A 345 14.16 25.12 21.06
N VAL A 346 14.60 24.15 20.26
CA VAL A 346 16.00 23.70 20.21
C VAL A 346 16.90 24.75 19.54
N ASP A 347 16.41 25.47 18.54
CA ASP A 347 17.19 26.54 17.88
C ASP A 347 17.26 27.82 18.71
N SER A 348 16.37 28.01 19.70
CA SER A 348 16.39 29.19 20.60
C SER A 348 17.35 29.04 21.80
N ASP A 349 17.78 27.81 22.10
CA ASP A 349 18.72 27.56 23.24
C ASP A 349 20.18 27.48 22.77
N GLU A 350 20.50 27.67 21.49
CA GLU A 350 21.87 27.73 20.94
C GLU A 350 22.32 29.16 20.54
N GLU A 351 21.61 30.23 20.89
CA GLU A 351 22.05 31.61 20.81
C GLU A 351 22.43 32.13 22.24
#